data_3553a22fdeb9bd043cc2e1a50b899d0d
#
_entry.id   3553a22fdeb9bd043cc2e1a50b899d0d
#
_cell.length_a   1.000
_cell.length_b   1.000
_cell.length_c   1.000
_cell.angle_alpha   90.00
_cell.angle_beta   90.00
_cell.angle_gamma   90.00
#
_symmetry.space_group_name_H-M   'P 1'
#
loop_
_entity.id
_entity.type
_entity.pdbx_description
1 polymer ?
#
loop_
_entity_poly.entity_id
_entity_poly.type
_entity_poly.pdbx_seq_one_letter_code
_entity_poly.pdbx_strand_id
1 'polypeptide(L)'
;INCTAYDNHVKGLGGGFGFQSQNADGMRAVVSNCIAWGNTCRDDDYGTGNANIRYGNAQTDGELPNRVTINVVCVPENTVSASAITSDPMFVDAANGNFRLAEGSPCIDAGDDPAIEGYDTDLDGNARIFGAAVDLGPYEVNDGSAIETAETNGGEIVRVQYYTMQGIEVTSPSVSGLY
;
A
#
# COMPACT_ATOMS: atom_id res chain seq x y z
N ILE A 1 -3.58 0.79 -8.93
CA ILE A 1 -3.60 -0.24 -7.90
C ILE A 1 -2.22 -0.31 -7.28
N ASN A 2 -2.14 -0.54 -5.96
CA ASN A 2 -0.90 -0.83 -5.22
C ASN A 2 0.24 0.17 -5.48
N CYS A 3 -0.08 1.46 -5.47
CA CYS A 3 0.86 2.53 -5.74
C CYS A 3 1.07 3.39 -4.49
N THR A 4 2.26 3.97 -4.39
CA THR A 4 2.56 4.99 -3.38
C THR A 4 2.86 6.31 -4.06
N ALA A 5 2.23 7.38 -3.58
CA ALA A 5 2.54 8.77 -3.91
C ALA A 5 2.90 9.50 -2.63
N TYR A 6 4.15 9.90 -2.48
CA TYR A 6 4.68 10.45 -1.24
C TYR A 6 5.41 11.77 -1.46
N ASP A 7 5.12 12.75 -0.60
CA ASP A 7 5.83 14.02 -0.48
C ASP A 7 5.99 14.79 -1.80
N ASN A 8 4.95 14.74 -2.66
CA ASN A 8 4.94 15.52 -3.89
C ASN A 8 4.40 16.92 -3.60
N HIS A 9 5.10 17.92 -4.12
CA HIS A 9 4.73 19.33 -3.97
C HIS A 9 4.35 19.91 -5.33
N VAL A 10 3.09 20.26 -5.51
CA VAL A 10 2.59 20.81 -6.78
C VAL A 10 2.06 22.23 -6.60
N LYS A 11 2.14 23.03 -7.67
CA LYS A 11 1.53 24.37 -7.70
C LYS A 11 0.02 24.33 -8.03
N GLY A 12 -0.46 23.20 -8.49
CA GLY A 12 -1.83 22.98 -8.87
C GLY A 12 -2.49 21.94 -7.99
N LEU A 13 -3.47 21.24 -8.55
CA LEU A 13 -4.34 20.31 -7.86
C LEU A 13 -3.75 18.89 -7.86
N GLY A 14 -3.82 18.20 -6.69
CA GLY A 14 -3.55 16.78 -6.58
C GLY A 14 -2.06 16.41 -6.58
N GLY A 15 -1.36 16.64 -5.48
CA GLY A 15 0.03 16.25 -5.32
C GLY A 15 0.26 14.74 -5.36
N GLY A 16 -0.70 13.94 -4.86
CA GLY A 16 -0.67 12.49 -4.91
C GLY A 16 -1.30 11.94 -6.18
N PHE A 17 -2.55 11.50 -6.12
CA PHE A 17 -3.29 10.98 -7.27
C PHE A 17 -4.31 12.01 -7.76
N GLY A 18 -4.15 12.48 -8.99
CA GLY A 18 -5.03 13.46 -9.61
C GLY A 18 -5.84 12.86 -10.77
N PHE A 19 -7.16 13.00 -10.73
CA PHE A 19 -8.07 12.54 -11.78
C PHE A 19 -8.87 13.72 -12.31
N GLN A 20 -8.57 14.15 -13.52
CA GLN A 20 -9.27 15.27 -14.16
C GLN A 20 -9.82 14.84 -15.52
N SER A 21 -11.10 15.13 -15.78
CA SER A 21 -11.72 14.96 -17.08
C SER A 21 -12.45 16.24 -17.47
N GLN A 22 -12.24 16.68 -18.70
CA GLN A 22 -12.99 17.80 -19.28
C GLN A 22 -14.37 17.38 -19.78
N ASN A 23 -14.56 16.09 -20.04
CA ASN A 23 -15.82 15.52 -20.51
C ASN A 23 -16.34 14.49 -19.50
N ALA A 24 -17.58 14.67 -19.07
CA ALA A 24 -18.24 13.78 -18.11
C ALA A 24 -18.31 12.31 -18.57
N ASP A 25 -18.11 12.02 -19.84
CA ASP A 25 -18.35 10.70 -20.44
C ASP A 25 -17.12 9.80 -20.61
N GLY A 26 -15.91 10.28 -20.38
CA GLY A 26 -14.70 9.58 -20.88
C GLY A 26 -13.83 8.87 -19.88
N MET A 27 -13.80 9.23 -18.60
CA MET A 27 -12.82 8.70 -17.65
C MET A 27 -13.44 7.67 -16.71
N ARG A 28 -12.77 6.53 -16.58
CA ARG A 28 -12.99 5.59 -15.46
C ARG A 28 -11.66 5.41 -14.76
N ALA A 29 -11.64 5.52 -13.45
CA ALA A 29 -10.46 5.28 -12.63
C ALA A 29 -10.83 4.42 -11.42
N VAL A 30 -9.94 3.51 -11.08
CA VAL A 30 -10.01 2.73 -9.85
C VAL A 30 -8.73 2.96 -9.08
N VAL A 31 -8.86 3.36 -7.84
CA VAL A 31 -7.75 3.49 -6.88
C VAL A 31 -7.98 2.48 -5.78
N SER A 32 -7.14 1.48 -5.70
CA SER A 32 -7.24 0.41 -4.70
C SER A 32 -5.86 0.11 -4.13
N ASN A 33 -5.80 -0.17 -2.84
CA ASN A 33 -4.60 -0.56 -2.12
C ASN A 33 -3.45 0.45 -2.30
N CYS A 34 -3.78 1.74 -2.37
CA CYS A 34 -2.81 2.80 -2.62
C CYS A 34 -2.53 3.61 -1.36
N ILE A 35 -1.32 4.17 -1.29
CA ILE A 35 -0.91 5.10 -0.25
C ILE A 35 -0.64 6.46 -0.89
N ALA A 36 -1.28 7.52 -0.38
CA ALA A 36 -0.98 8.89 -0.76
C ALA A 36 -0.75 9.70 0.52
N TRP A 37 0.50 10.06 0.80
CA TRP A 37 0.87 10.63 2.07
C TRP A 37 1.86 11.79 1.95
N GLY A 38 1.69 12.82 2.76
CA GLY A 38 2.59 13.96 2.77
C GLY A 38 2.54 14.86 1.53
N ASN A 39 1.62 14.60 0.60
CA ASN A 39 1.53 15.39 -0.61
C ASN A 39 0.91 16.76 -0.32
N THR A 40 1.39 17.80 -0.99
CA THR A 40 0.89 19.18 -0.82
C THR A 40 0.53 19.80 -2.16
N CYS A 41 -0.48 20.65 -2.15
CA CYS A 41 -0.81 21.53 -3.26
C CYS A 41 -0.79 22.99 -2.76
N ARG A 42 -0.35 23.91 -3.61
CA ARG A 42 -0.07 25.30 -3.22
C ARG A 42 -1.18 26.31 -3.57
N ASP A 43 -2.22 25.88 -4.25
CA ASP A 43 -3.25 26.82 -4.71
C ASP A 43 -4.34 27.02 -3.66
N ASP A 44 -4.27 28.17 -2.99
CA ASP A 44 -5.34 28.69 -2.12
C ASP A 44 -6.60 29.09 -2.92
N ASP A 45 -6.50 29.22 -4.26
CA ASP A 45 -7.58 29.70 -5.12
C ASP A 45 -8.63 28.63 -5.49
N TYR A 46 -8.34 27.34 -5.24
CA TYR A 46 -9.22 26.22 -5.59
C TYR A 46 -9.77 25.44 -4.40
N GLY A 47 -9.81 26.07 -3.25
CA GLY A 47 -10.27 25.44 -2.01
C GLY A 47 -9.26 24.44 -1.45
N THR A 48 -9.45 24.05 -0.21
CA THR A 48 -8.64 23.03 0.48
C THR A 48 -8.96 21.64 -0.06
N GLY A 49 -8.77 21.45 -1.36
CA GLY A 49 -8.91 20.17 -2.00
C GLY A 49 -7.85 19.21 -1.46
N ASN A 50 -8.24 17.96 -1.28
CA ASN A 50 -7.37 16.91 -0.80
C ASN A 50 -6.11 16.83 -1.68
N ALA A 51 -4.94 17.15 -1.11
CA ALA A 51 -3.68 17.14 -1.83
C ALA A 51 -3.23 15.72 -2.17
N ASN A 52 -3.72 14.72 -1.45
CA ASN A 52 -3.32 13.33 -1.61
C ASN A 52 -4.11 12.61 -2.71
N ILE A 53 -5.44 12.73 -2.72
CA ILE A 53 -6.26 12.19 -3.80
C ILE A 53 -7.26 13.26 -4.24
N ARG A 54 -7.19 13.67 -5.49
CA ARG A 54 -8.10 14.65 -6.06
C ARG A 54 -8.79 14.15 -7.30
N TYR A 55 -10.07 14.45 -7.41
CA TYR A 55 -10.92 14.15 -8.57
C TYR A 55 -11.84 15.34 -8.82
N GLY A 56 -12.26 15.46 -10.08
CA GLY A 56 -13.19 16.50 -10.50
C GLY A 56 -12.61 17.47 -11.54
N ASN A 57 -13.45 18.41 -11.94
CA ASN A 57 -13.06 19.60 -12.68
C ASN A 57 -13.41 20.83 -11.82
N ALA A 58 -12.98 21.99 -12.24
CA ALA A 58 -13.25 23.26 -11.54
C ALA A 58 -14.75 23.59 -11.33
N GLN A 59 -15.67 22.78 -11.83
CA GLN A 59 -17.13 22.97 -11.79
C GLN A 59 -17.84 21.93 -10.92
N THR A 60 -17.15 20.87 -10.46
CA THR A 60 -17.73 19.78 -9.67
C THR A 60 -16.95 19.54 -8.38
N ASP A 61 -16.52 20.60 -7.73
CA ASP A 61 -15.77 20.51 -6.46
C ASP A 61 -16.53 19.65 -5.44
N GLY A 62 -15.94 18.53 -5.09
CA GLY A 62 -16.27 17.74 -3.90
C GLY A 62 -17.12 16.49 -4.10
N GLU A 63 -17.66 16.21 -5.27
CA GLU A 63 -18.36 14.96 -5.53
C GLU A 63 -17.52 14.02 -6.39
N LEU A 64 -17.35 12.78 -5.94
CA LEU A 64 -16.78 11.70 -6.75
C LEU A 64 -17.60 11.58 -8.04
N PRO A 65 -17.02 11.82 -9.22
CA PRO A 65 -17.72 11.51 -10.44
C PRO A 65 -18.07 10.02 -10.40
N ASN A 66 -19.24 9.65 -10.88
CA ASN A 66 -19.77 8.26 -10.91
C ASN A 66 -18.83 7.21 -11.56
N ARG A 67 -17.59 7.57 -11.84
CA ARG A 67 -16.61 6.81 -12.62
C ARG A 67 -15.23 6.71 -11.96
N VAL A 68 -15.06 7.32 -10.79
CA VAL A 68 -13.87 7.11 -9.95
C VAL A 68 -14.30 6.25 -8.77
N THR A 69 -13.74 5.08 -8.66
CA THR A 69 -13.92 4.19 -7.54
C THR A 69 -12.67 4.24 -6.67
N ILE A 70 -12.84 4.53 -5.41
CA ILE A 70 -11.75 4.50 -4.42
C ILE A 70 -12.11 3.41 -3.41
N ASN A 71 -11.31 2.36 -3.40
CA ASN A 71 -11.44 1.26 -2.45
C ASN A 71 -10.57 1.53 -1.21
N VAL A 72 -9.82 0.55 -0.73
CA VAL A 72 -8.94 0.73 0.42
C VAL A 72 -7.76 1.62 0.03
N VAL A 73 -7.54 2.68 0.78
CA VAL A 73 -6.42 3.63 0.59
C VAL A 73 -5.90 4.11 1.93
N CYS A 74 -4.62 4.45 2.00
CA CYS A 74 -4.06 5.15 3.15
C CYS A 74 -3.81 6.62 2.77
N VAL A 75 -4.52 7.51 3.44
CA VAL A 75 -4.47 8.97 3.24
C VAL A 75 -4.69 9.67 4.58
N PRO A 76 -4.05 10.82 4.84
CA PRO A 76 -4.21 11.50 6.13
C PRO A 76 -5.62 12.09 6.35
N GLU A 77 -6.41 12.26 5.28
CA GLU A 77 -7.76 12.83 5.35
C GLU A 77 -8.85 11.79 5.04
N ASN A 78 -9.84 11.70 5.90
CA ASN A 78 -10.98 10.76 5.75
C ASN A 78 -12.09 11.30 4.83
N THR A 79 -11.75 11.93 3.73
CA THR A 79 -12.75 12.55 2.83
C THR A 79 -12.98 11.77 1.54
N VAL A 80 -12.19 10.72 1.28
CA VAL A 80 -12.17 10.05 -0.04
C VAL A 80 -12.86 8.69 -0.04
N SER A 81 -12.88 7.98 1.08
CA SER A 81 -13.50 6.65 1.20
C SER A 81 -13.81 6.33 2.65
N ALA A 82 -14.92 5.63 2.90
CA ALA A 82 -15.26 5.11 4.23
C ALA A 82 -14.26 4.06 4.74
N SER A 83 -13.50 3.43 3.82
CA SER A 83 -12.47 2.44 4.12
C SER A 83 -11.05 3.04 4.11
N ALA A 84 -10.94 4.38 4.21
CA ALA A 84 -9.63 5.02 4.23
C ALA A 84 -8.93 4.79 5.58
N ILE A 85 -7.66 4.39 5.50
CA ILE A 85 -6.75 4.35 6.65
C ILE A 85 -6.16 5.75 6.80
N THR A 86 -6.38 6.40 7.93
CA THR A 86 -5.93 7.79 8.17
C THR A 86 -4.73 7.89 9.11
N SER A 87 -4.22 6.75 9.56
CA SER A 87 -3.00 6.68 10.36
C SER A 87 -1.77 6.66 9.47
N ASP A 88 -0.64 7.11 10.03
CA ASP A 88 0.66 7.09 9.35
C ASP A 88 0.95 5.71 8.74
N PRO A 89 1.29 5.60 7.47
CA PRO A 89 1.65 4.34 6.82
C PRO A 89 2.93 3.71 7.39
N MET A 90 3.70 4.42 8.17
CA MET A 90 4.91 3.94 8.83
C MET A 90 5.92 3.33 7.85
N PHE A 91 6.38 4.12 6.89
CA PHE A 91 7.45 3.68 5.99
C PHE A 91 8.77 3.47 6.72
N VAL A 92 9.55 2.49 6.29
CA VAL A 92 10.86 2.16 6.89
C VAL A 92 11.83 3.35 6.79
N ASP A 93 11.93 3.98 5.61
CA ASP A 93 12.79 5.15 5.41
C ASP A 93 12.34 5.93 4.17
N ALA A 94 11.23 6.63 4.29
CA ALA A 94 10.64 7.40 3.19
C ALA A 94 11.57 8.51 2.69
N ALA A 95 12.36 9.10 3.57
CA ALA A 95 13.30 10.18 3.21
C ALA A 95 14.39 9.73 2.22
N ASN A 96 14.74 8.45 2.24
CA ASN A 96 15.68 7.84 1.32
C ASN A 96 15.01 6.97 0.23
N GLY A 97 13.69 7.09 0.06
CA GLY A 97 12.94 6.39 -0.97
C GLY A 97 12.61 4.93 -0.65
N ASN A 98 12.78 4.50 0.61
CA ASN A 98 12.37 3.17 1.04
C ASN A 98 10.91 3.22 1.56
N PHE A 99 9.99 2.92 0.66
CA PHE A 99 8.54 2.90 0.93
C PHE A 99 8.00 1.54 1.36
N ARG A 100 8.85 0.65 1.85
CA ARG A 100 8.40 -0.57 2.51
C ARG A 100 7.78 -0.21 3.85
N LEU A 101 6.76 -0.96 4.24
CA LEU A 101 6.06 -0.75 5.50
C LEU A 101 6.90 -1.29 6.66
N ALA A 102 6.99 -0.51 7.73
CA ALA A 102 7.61 -0.96 8.97
C ALA A 102 6.67 -1.87 9.77
N GLU A 103 7.22 -2.65 10.67
CA GLU A 103 6.45 -3.48 11.61
C GLU A 103 5.40 -2.64 12.35
N GLY A 104 4.17 -3.15 12.42
CA GLY A 104 3.04 -2.46 13.05
C GLY A 104 2.38 -1.40 12.18
N SER A 105 2.76 -1.26 10.91
CA SER A 105 2.06 -0.38 9.98
C SER A 105 0.58 -0.76 9.85
N PRO A 106 -0.34 0.22 9.88
CA PRO A 106 -1.77 -0.03 9.67
C PRO A 106 -2.10 -0.42 8.22
N CYS A 107 -1.14 -0.36 7.32
CA CYS A 107 -1.28 -0.71 5.91
C CYS A 107 -0.92 -2.18 5.62
N ILE A 108 -0.41 -2.92 6.61
CA ILE A 108 -0.12 -4.35 6.49
C ILE A 108 -1.43 -5.12 6.56
N ASP A 109 -1.61 -6.13 5.70
CA ASP A 109 -2.78 -7.01 5.64
C ASP A 109 -4.13 -6.26 5.54
N ALA A 110 -4.14 -5.07 4.99
CA ALA A 110 -5.30 -4.19 5.02
C ALA A 110 -5.94 -3.91 3.66
N GLY A 111 -5.42 -4.52 2.60
CA GLY A 111 -5.87 -4.26 1.24
C GLY A 111 -7.06 -5.11 0.80
N ASP A 112 -7.47 -4.88 -0.44
CA ASP A 112 -8.57 -5.53 -1.14
C ASP A 112 -7.97 -6.56 -2.13
N ASP A 113 -7.95 -7.83 -1.78
CA ASP A 113 -7.37 -8.91 -2.59
C ASP A 113 -8.00 -9.03 -3.98
N PRO A 114 -9.33 -8.94 -4.17
CA PRO A 114 -9.93 -8.92 -5.49
C PRO A 114 -9.37 -7.85 -6.44
N ALA A 115 -8.85 -6.75 -5.90
CA ALA A 115 -8.30 -5.68 -6.72
C ALA A 115 -6.97 -6.05 -7.40
N ILE A 116 -6.30 -7.09 -6.93
CA ILE A 116 -4.98 -7.51 -7.45
C ILE A 116 -5.05 -8.75 -8.35
N GLU A 117 -6.24 -9.16 -8.77
CA GLU A 117 -6.38 -10.29 -9.69
C GLU A 117 -5.48 -10.12 -10.92
N GLY A 118 -4.59 -11.09 -11.17
CA GLY A 118 -3.60 -11.06 -12.24
C GLY A 118 -2.26 -10.37 -11.91
N TYR A 119 -2.07 -9.97 -10.66
CA TYR A 119 -0.80 -9.45 -10.16
C TYR A 119 -0.22 -10.41 -9.11
N ASP A 120 0.70 -11.25 -9.52
CA ASP A 120 1.20 -12.37 -8.68
C ASP A 120 2.35 -11.95 -7.75
N THR A 121 3.04 -10.85 -8.06
CA THR A 121 4.21 -10.41 -7.30
C THR A 121 4.16 -8.93 -6.95
N ASP A 122 4.83 -8.59 -5.85
CA ASP A 122 5.12 -7.23 -5.46
C ASP A 122 6.28 -6.62 -6.27
N LEU A 123 6.71 -5.41 -5.95
CA LEU A 123 7.81 -4.73 -6.66
C LEU A 123 9.19 -5.35 -6.36
N ASP A 124 9.33 -6.09 -5.27
CA ASP A 124 10.55 -6.85 -4.95
C ASP A 124 10.57 -8.26 -5.56
N GLY A 125 9.46 -8.68 -6.20
CA GLY A 125 9.30 -10.02 -6.77
C GLY A 125 8.81 -11.07 -5.78
N ASN A 126 8.40 -10.67 -4.57
CA ASN A 126 7.76 -11.56 -3.61
C ASN A 126 6.31 -11.85 -4.02
N ALA A 127 5.70 -12.90 -3.43
CA ALA A 127 4.27 -13.14 -3.62
C ALA A 127 3.47 -11.89 -3.22
N ARG A 128 2.46 -11.53 -4.03
CA ARG A 128 1.68 -10.29 -3.83
C ARG A 128 0.74 -10.37 -2.61
N ILE A 129 0.43 -11.54 -2.12
CA ILE A 129 -0.25 -11.76 -0.86
C ILE A 129 0.68 -12.56 0.04
N PHE A 130 1.05 -11.98 1.16
CA PHE A 130 1.77 -12.63 2.23
C PHE A 130 1.07 -12.26 3.55
N GLY A 131 0.46 -13.24 4.21
CA GLY A 131 -0.33 -12.97 5.41
C GLY A 131 -1.83 -13.08 5.19
N ALA A 132 -2.63 -12.23 5.83
CA ALA A 132 -4.08 -12.32 5.85
C ALA A 132 -4.74 -11.67 4.62
N ALA A 133 -4.10 -10.64 4.07
CA ALA A 133 -4.54 -9.92 2.88
C ALA A 133 -3.34 -9.21 2.23
N VAL A 134 -3.55 -8.63 1.05
CA VAL A 134 -2.56 -7.79 0.38
C VAL A 134 -2.24 -6.53 1.19
N ASP A 135 -0.99 -6.13 1.22
CA ASP A 135 -0.57 -4.87 1.81
C ASP A 135 -0.92 -3.67 0.90
N LEU A 136 -1.10 -2.50 1.49
CA LEU A 136 -1.21 -1.28 0.71
C LEU A 136 0.16 -0.83 0.20
N GLY A 137 0.18 -0.29 -1.01
CA GLY A 137 1.41 0.14 -1.64
C GLY A 137 2.06 -0.95 -2.49
N PRO A 138 3.28 -0.72 -3.00
CA PRO A 138 3.91 -1.58 -3.98
C PRO A 138 4.68 -2.78 -3.43
N TYR A 139 4.82 -2.88 -2.11
CA TYR A 139 5.61 -3.91 -1.44
C TYR A 139 4.76 -4.71 -0.47
N GLU A 140 5.06 -6.00 -0.33
CA GLU A 140 4.53 -6.87 0.71
C GLU A 140 5.52 -6.99 1.87
N VAL A 141 5.01 -6.90 3.09
CA VAL A 141 5.80 -7.18 4.28
C VAL A 141 5.90 -8.69 4.43
N ASN A 142 7.10 -9.19 4.20
CA ASN A 142 7.44 -10.56 4.49
C ASN A 142 8.20 -10.57 5.83
N ASP A 143 7.50 -10.84 6.91
CA ASP A 143 8.04 -10.84 8.27
C ASP A 143 8.97 -12.04 8.53
N GLY A 144 9.23 -12.83 7.48
CA GLY A 144 10.09 -14.01 7.60
C GLY A 144 9.46 -15.11 8.44
N SER A 145 8.12 -15.13 8.60
CA SER A 145 7.44 -16.29 9.18
C SER A 145 7.69 -17.50 8.29
N ALA A 146 8.71 -18.23 8.66
CA ALA A 146 9.18 -19.39 7.96
C ALA A 146 8.63 -20.65 8.60
N ILE A 147 8.17 -21.58 7.78
CA ILE A 147 7.87 -22.93 8.26
C ILE A 147 9.21 -23.58 8.61
N GLU A 148 9.39 -23.86 9.87
CA GLU A 148 10.55 -24.62 10.36
C GLU A 148 10.31 -26.10 10.12
N THR A 149 11.18 -26.73 9.33
CA THR A 149 11.23 -28.19 9.23
C THR A 149 12.52 -28.69 9.86
N ALA A 150 12.41 -29.62 10.77
CA ALA A 150 13.56 -30.24 11.42
C ALA A 150 13.73 -31.69 10.96
N GLU A 151 14.90 -32.00 10.44
CA GLU A 151 15.30 -33.40 10.24
C GLU A 151 15.86 -33.95 11.54
N THR A 152 15.31 -35.08 11.99
CA THR A 152 15.76 -35.75 13.21
C THR A 152 16.36 -37.12 12.90
N ASN A 153 17.42 -37.44 13.61
CA ASN A 153 18.00 -38.76 13.59
C ASN A 153 18.10 -39.31 15.02
N GLY A 154 17.34 -40.37 15.30
CA GLY A 154 17.31 -40.95 16.64
C GLY A 154 16.80 -40.01 17.75
N GLY A 155 15.99 -39.00 17.40
CA GLY A 155 15.48 -38.00 18.34
C GLY A 155 16.37 -36.75 18.51
N GLU A 156 17.51 -36.72 17.85
CA GLU A 156 18.38 -35.54 17.79
C GLU A 156 18.09 -34.73 16.51
N ILE A 157 17.95 -33.41 16.65
CA ILE A 157 17.77 -32.50 15.50
C ILE A 157 19.13 -32.36 14.80
N VAL A 158 19.23 -32.88 13.58
CA VAL A 158 20.48 -32.85 12.80
C VAL A 158 20.49 -31.71 11.78
N ARG A 159 19.32 -31.20 11.40
CA ARG A 159 19.19 -30.08 10.47
C ARG A 159 17.87 -29.36 10.67
N VAL A 160 17.90 -28.04 10.60
CA VAL A 160 16.72 -27.18 10.55
C VAL A 160 16.76 -26.40 9.24
N GLN A 161 15.67 -26.42 8.51
CA GLN A 161 15.48 -25.64 7.28
C GLN A 161 14.27 -24.76 7.48
N TYR A 162 14.39 -23.53 6.99
CA TYR A 162 13.33 -22.55 7.04
C TYR A 162 12.80 -22.33 5.61
N TYR A 163 11.50 -22.27 5.49
CA TYR A 163 10.84 -22.04 4.21
C TYR A 163 9.80 -20.95 4.38
N THR A 164 9.68 -20.08 3.38
CA THR A 164 8.51 -19.19 3.29
C THR A 164 7.22 -19.99 3.19
N MET A 165 6.08 -19.38 3.42
CA MET A 165 4.76 -19.99 3.21
C MET A 165 4.58 -20.54 1.77
N GLN A 166 5.33 -20.00 0.81
CA GLN A 166 5.37 -20.46 -0.58
C GLN A 166 6.34 -21.63 -0.81
N GLY A 167 7.00 -22.12 0.24
CA GLY A 167 7.94 -23.23 0.18
C GLY A 167 9.34 -22.88 -0.34
N ILE A 168 9.70 -21.60 -0.37
CA ILE A 168 11.06 -21.16 -0.75
C ILE A 168 11.97 -21.28 0.46
N GLU A 169 13.09 -22.00 0.32
CA GLU A 169 14.08 -22.12 1.39
C GLU A 169 14.74 -20.77 1.67
N VAL A 170 14.74 -20.35 2.94
CA VAL A 170 15.36 -19.11 3.40
C VAL A 170 16.47 -19.41 4.40
N THR A 171 17.51 -18.59 4.39
CA THR A 171 18.56 -18.68 5.40
C THR A 171 18.02 -18.12 6.70
N SER A 172 18.09 -18.93 7.76
CA SER A 172 17.72 -18.65 9.17
C SER A 172 17.09 -17.27 9.43
N PRO A 173 15.82 -17.20 9.82
CA PRO A 173 15.25 -15.94 10.26
C PRO A 173 16.09 -15.39 11.43
N SER A 174 16.36 -14.10 11.42
CA SER A 174 16.98 -13.43 12.55
C SER A 174 16.00 -13.47 13.71
N VAL A 175 16.17 -14.41 14.62
CA VAL A 175 15.36 -14.52 15.84
C VAL A 175 15.79 -13.39 16.79
N SER A 176 15.13 -12.25 16.68
CA SER A 176 15.17 -11.26 17.76
C SER A 176 14.03 -11.58 18.73
N GLY A 177 14.35 -12.26 19.82
CA GLY A 177 13.50 -12.34 21.00
C GLY A 177 12.79 -13.67 21.25
N LEU A 178 13.50 -14.62 21.81
CA LEU A 178 12.96 -15.59 22.74
C LEU A 178 13.81 -15.53 24.01
N TYR A 179 13.29 -14.86 25.00
CA TYR A 179 13.62 -15.06 26.43
C TYR A 179 12.31 -15.20 27.20
#